data_0e4b33092f420aadc2f11d0d9aef034d
#
_entry.id   0e4b33092f420aadc2f11d0d9aef034d
#
_cell.length_a   1.000
_cell.length_b   1.000
_cell.length_c   1.000
_cell.angle_alpha   90.00
_cell.angle_beta   90.00
_cell.angle_gamma   90.00
#
_symmetry.space_group_name_H-M   'P 1'
#
loop_
_entity.id
_entity.type
_entity.pdbx_description
1 polymer ?
#
loop_
_entity_poly.entity_id
_entity_poly.type
_entity_poly.pdbx_seq_one_letter_code
_entity_poly.pdbx_strand_id
1 'polypeptide(L)'
;IGLSPDHIAGASLDEVRDFYRRFYHPSNAILSISADIPEERTIALCEKWFDPIADNPQPAAPLPQEPPQTESRREEVERNVPATMIVLAYHIGSRTSPDFFLGDMTSDLLAGGESGRLYQHLVREQRLLGSVNAYVSGEVDPGLFVFTAQLLPSTTVEQAEAALLREIEILQTEKIDEYELEKIKNKFEANTLFGELNVMNKAMNLGFYEMLGDLPLINREVTIYRSQTAEQIADFSRRTFRPENRSTLIYRAKQ
;
A
#
# COMPACT_ATOMS: atom_id res chain seq x y z
N ILE A 1 -6.32 2.74 16.29
CA ILE A 1 -5.19 3.68 16.44
C ILE A 1 -5.77 5.05 16.75
N GLY A 2 -5.34 5.68 17.86
CA GLY A 2 -5.79 7.02 18.25
C GLY A 2 -5.18 8.12 17.37
N LEU A 3 -5.90 9.23 17.20
CA LEU A 3 -5.42 10.43 16.49
C LEU A 3 -4.41 11.23 17.31
N SER A 4 -4.36 11.03 18.63
CA SER A 4 -3.40 11.69 19.54
C SER A 4 -3.04 10.76 20.71
N PRO A 5 -1.93 11.00 21.43
CA PRO A 5 -1.61 10.29 22.65
C PRO A 5 -2.71 10.35 23.72
N ASP A 6 -3.49 11.43 23.75
CA ASP A 6 -4.58 11.63 24.72
C ASP A 6 -5.71 10.61 24.52
N HIS A 7 -5.96 10.13 23.30
CA HIS A 7 -6.93 9.08 23.04
C HIS A 7 -6.53 7.77 23.72
N ILE A 8 -5.22 7.48 23.80
CA ILE A 8 -4.71 6.28 24.47
C ILE A 8 -4.74 6.49 25.99
N ALA A 9 -4.31 7.66 26.44
CA ALA A 9 -4.28 8.00 27.88
C ALA A 9 -5.68 8.10 28.49
N GLY A 10 -6.69 8.51 27.70
CA GLY A 10 -8.08 8.64 28.13
C GLY A 10 -8.89 7.34 28.06
N ALA A 11 -8.37 6.28 27.43
CA ALA A 11 -9.10 5.02 27.30
C ALA A 11 -9.25 4.32 28.67
N SER A 12 -10.47 4.01 29.04
CA SER A 12 -10.77 3.24 30.24
C SER A 12 -10.59 1.73 30.02
N LEU A 13 -10.34 0.99 31.11
CA LEU A 13 -10.25 -0.46 31.04
C LEU A 13 -11.54 -1.13 30.55
N ASP A 14 -12.68 -0.54 30.84
CA ASP A 14 -13.98 -1.09 30.43
C ASP A 14 -14.20 -0.90 28.93
N GLU A 15 -13.81 0.22 28.34
CA GLU A 15 -13.82 0.42 26.88
C GLU A 15 -12.90 -0.58 26.15
N VAL A 16 -11.70 -0.84 26.71
CA VAL A 16 -10.79 -1.86 26.15
C VAL A 16 -11.39 -3.26 26.23
N ARG A 17 -12.04 -3.62 27.35
CA ARG A 17 -12.70 -4.92 27.52
C ARG A 17 -13.88 -5.09 26.58
N ASP A 18 -14.70 -4.05 26.40
CA ASP A 18 -15.84 -4.08 25.50
C ASP A 18 -15.39 -4.19 24.04
N PHE A 19 -14.35 -3.46 23.64
CA PHE A 19 -13.73 -3.62 22.33
C PHE A 19 -13.21 -5.04 22.11
N TYR A 20 -12.48 -5.60 23.10
CA TYR A 20 -11.97 -6.96 23.01
C TYR A 20 -13.11 -7.97 22.86
N ARG A 21 -14.15 -7.93 23.68
CA ARG A 21 -15.30 -8.84 23.60
C ARG A 21 -16.04 -8.75 22.27
N ARG A 22 -16.07 -7.55 21.68
CA ARG A 22 -16.78 -7.29 20.43
C ARG A 22 -16.04 -7.79 19.20
N PHE A 23 -14.72 -7.72 19.20
CA PHE A 23 -13.92 -7.97 17.99
C PHE A 23 -13.05 -9.22 18.06
N TYR A 24 -12.68 -9.68 19.26
CA TYR A 24 -11.78 -10.83 19.45
C TYR A 24 -12.60 -12.09 19.85
N HIS A 25 -13.20 -12.72 18.86
CA HIS A 25 -13.97 -13.96 19.04
C HIS A 25 -13.82 -14.85 17.80
N PRO A 26 -14.07 -16.17 17.89
CA PRO A 26 -13.77 -17.14 16.84
C PRO A 26 -14.37 -16.81 15.48
N SER A 27 -15.63 -16.37 15.39
CA SER A 27 -16.27 -16.05 14.12
C SER A 27 -15.73 -14.76 13.44
N ASN A 28 -14.87 -13.99 14.11
CA ASN A 28 -14.19 -12.81 13.57
C ASN A 28 -12.68 -13.04 13.44
N ALA A 29 -12.21 -14.28 13.44
CA ALA A 29 -10.80 -14.63 13.36
C ALA A 29 -10.54 -15.64 12.25
N ILE A 30 -9.39 -15.50 11.59
CA ILE A 30 -8.88 -16.46 10.62
C ILE A 30 -7.65 -17.12 11.25
N LEU A 31 -7.69 -18.44 11.40
CA LEU A 31 -6.55 -19.22 11.84
C LEU A 31 -5.85 -19.83 10.63
N SER A 32 -4.62 -19.41 10.38
CA SER A 32 -3.79 -19.94 9.31
C SER A 32 -2.56 -20.65 9.87
N ILE A 33 -2.33 -21.88 9.43
CA ILE A 33 -1.25 -22.72 9.93
C ILE A 33 -0.41 -23.25 8.77
N SER A 34 0.90 -23.06 8.84
CA SER A 34 1.87 -23.68 7.96
C SER A 34 2.93 -24.38 8.80
N ALA A 35 2.93 -25.71 8.82
CA ALA A 35 3.82 -26.51 9.66
C ALA A 35 4.05 -27.91 9.06
N ASP A 36 5.14 -28.56 9.45
CA ASP A 36 5.44 -29.95 9.10
C ASP A 36 4.87 -30.89 10.18
N ILE A 37 3.54 -30.96 10.27
CA ILE A 37 2.79 -31.88 11.15
C ILE A 37 1.58 -32.45 10.38
N PRO A 38 1.14 -33.68 10.69
CA PRO A 38 -0.04 -34.28 10.08
C PRO A 38 -1.29 -33.42 10.28
N GLU A 39 -2.16 -33.40 9.27
CA GLU A 39 -3.39 -32.62 9.27
C GLU A 39 -4.30 -32.95 10.42
N GLU A 40 -4.51 -34.30 10.71
CA GLU A 40 -5.36 -34.76 11.79
C GLU A 40 -4.87 -34.26 13.15
N ARG A 41 -3.54 -34.20 13.34
CA ARG A 41 -2.96 -33.68 14.58
C ARG A 41 -3.14 -32.18 14.69
N THR A 42 -3.06 -31.43 13.56
CA THR A 42 -3.31 -30.01 13.52
C THR A 42 -4.75 -29.69 13.91
N ILE A 43 -5.71 -30.42 13.31
CA ILE A 43 -7.14 -30.29 13.63
C ILE A 43 -7.38 -30.57 15.11
N ALA A 44 -6.88 -31.69 15.65
CA ALA A 44 -7.06 -32.05 17.05
C ALA A 44 -6.45 -31.00 18.02
N LEU A 45 -5.37 -30.34 17.63
CA LEU A 45 -4.81 -29.24 18.42
C LEU A 45 -5.68 -27.97 18.34
N CYS A 46 -6.23 -27.67 17.18
CA CYS A 46 -7.17 -26.56 17.01
C CYS A 46 -8.42 -26.77 17.85
N GLU A 47 -9.06 -27.90 17.75
CA GLU A 47 -10.22 -28.27 18.56
C GLU A 47 -9.92 -28.18 20.07
N LYS A 48 -8.80 -28.74 20.50
CA LYS A 48 -8.40 -28.70 21.92
C LYS A 48 -8.28 -27.28 22.47
N TRP A 49 -7.71 -26.34 21.69
CA TRP A 49 -7.31 -25.04 22.20
C TRP A 49 -8.28 -23.90 21.84
N PHE A 50 -9.05 -24.06 20.77
CA PHE A 50 -9.94 -23.01 20.28
C PHE A 50 -11.44 -23.31 20.48
N ASP A 51 -11.89 -24.59 20.46
CA ASP A 51 -13.29 -24.91 20.68
C ASP A 51 -13.85 -24.42 22.05
N PRO A 52 -13.04 -24.40 23.13
CA PRO A 52 -13.55 -23.88 24.41
C PRO A 52 -13.78 -22.36 24.42
N ILE A 53 -13.33 -21.63 23.41
CA ILE A 53 -13.49 -20.19 23.35
C ILE A 53 -14.91 -19.87 22.90
N ALA A 54 -15.67 -19.19 23.79
CA ALA A 54 -17.03 -18.79 23.49
C ALA A 54 -17.07 -17.79 22.32
N ASP A 55 -17.94 -18.07 21.36
CA ASP A 55 -18.17 -17.13 20.25
C ASP A 55 -19.14 -16.02 20.67
N ASN A 56 -19.01 -14.85 20.08
CA ASN A 56 -19.86 -13.69 20.33
C ASN A 56 -20.08 -12.87 19.05
N PRO A 57 -20.70 -13.48 18.01
CA PRO A 57 -20.86 -12.79 16.73
C PRO A 57 -21.64 -11.51 16.88
N GLN A 58 -21.06 -10.41 16.44
CA GLN A 58 -21.70 -9.11 16.38
C GLN A 58 -21.98 -8.76 14.92
N PRO A 59 -23.13 -8.19 14.59
CA PRO A 59 -23.36 -7.69 13.23
C PRO A 59 -22.34 -6.61 12.90
N ALA A 60 -21.64 -6.78 11.77
CA ALA A 60 -20.76 -5.75 11.26
C ALA A 60 -21.58 -4.49 10.92
N ALA A 61 -21.25 -3.37 11.53
CA ALA A 61 -21.83 -2.10 11.10
C ALA A 61 -21.21 -1.74 9.74
N PRO A 62 -22.03 -1.42 8.72
CA PRO A 62 -21.50 -0.97 7.44
C PRO A 62 -20.73 0.33 7.65
N LEU A 63 -19.48 0.37 7.19
CA LEU A 63 -18.69 1.59 7.18
C LEU A 63 -19.16 2.49 6.03
N PRO A 64 -19.24 3.81 6.22
CA PRO A 64 -19.54 4.73 5.15
C PRO A 64 -18.43 4.68 4.10
N GLN A 65 -18.81 4.62 2.83
CA GLN A 65 -17.84 4.71 1.75
C GLN A 65 -17.39 6.15 1.56
N GLU A 66 -16.10 6.35 1.33
CA GLU A 66 -15.57 7.66 0.98
C GLU A 66 -16.09 8.09 -0.40
N PRO A 67 -16.63 9.33 -0.54
CA PRO A 67 -17.09 9.81 -1.83
C PRO A 67 -15.90 10.02 -2.79
N PRO A 68 -16.09 9.86 -4.12
CA PRO A 68 -15.05 10.16 -5.10
C PRO A 68 -14.54 11.59 -4.95
N GLN A 69 -13.22 11.77 -5.02
CA GLN A 69 -12.62 13.09 -5.05
C GLN A 69 -12.84 13.73 -6.42
N THR A 70 -13.37 14.97 -6.43
CA THR A 70 -13.75 15.70 -7.65
C THR A 70 -12.93 16.97 -7.90
N GLU A 71 -12.07 17.33 -6.94
CA GLU A 71 -11.17 18.49 -7.05
C GLU A 71 -9.84 18.20 -6.35
N SER A 72 -8.78 18.88 -6.81
CA SER A 72 -7.48 18.76 -6.16
C SER A 72 -7.52 19.38 -4.76
N ARG A 73 -6.85 18.74 -3.82
CA ARG A 73 -6.69 19.24 -2.45
C ARG A 73 -5.22 19.61 -2.23
N ARG A 74 -4.99 20.69 -1.49
CA ARG A 74 -3.64 21.10 -1.12
C ARG A 74 -3.64 21.65 0.29
N GLU A 75 -2.69 21.14 1.07
CA GLU A 75 -2.45 21.64 2.42
C GLU A 75 -0.94 21.84 2.63
N GLU A 76 -0.59 22.83 3.42
CA GLU A 76 0.77 23.12 3.81
C GLU A 76 0.84 23.26 5.33
N VAL A 77 1.71 22.48 5.95
CA VAL A 77 1.92 22.50 7.40
C VAL A 77 3.40 22.74 7.70
N GLU A 78 3.69 23.56 8.70
CA GLU A 78 5.04 23.83 9.15
C GLU A 78 5.33 23.12 10.47
N ARG A 79 6.43 22.38 10.54
CA ARG A 79 6.82 21.60 11.71
C ARG A 79 8.33 21.65 11.93
N ASN A 80 8.75 21.32 13.14
CA ASN A 80 10.16 21.16 13.48
C ASN A 80 10.65 19.79 12.98
N VAL A 81 11.03 19.74 11.71
CA VAL A 81 11.52 18.52 11.02
C VAL A 81 12.82 18.85 10.29
N PRO A 82 13.68 17.84 10.04
CA PRO A 82 15.02 18.08 9.47
C PRO A 82 15.00 18.56 8.01
N ALA A 83 13.95 18.25 7.25
CA ALA A 83 13.84 18.65 5.85
C ALA A 83 12.37 18.79 5.42
N THR A 84 12.12 19.64 4.44
CA THR A 84 10.81 19.77 3.81
C THR A 84 10.49 18.52 2.98
N MET A 85 9.24 18.06 3.07
CA MET A 85 8.73 16.93 2.30
C MET A 85 7.49 17.32 1.50
N ILE A 86 7.35 16.71 0.34
CA ILE A 86 6.14 16.73 -0.48
C ILE A 86 5.53 15.33 -0.45
N VAL A 87 4.23 15.26 -0.23
CA VAL A 87 3.44 14.05 -0.38
C VAL A 87 2.36 14.31 -1.42
N LEU A 88 2.31 13.49 -2.46
CA LEU A 88 1.20 13.47 -3.42
C LEU A 88 0.45 12.15 -3.23
N ALA A 89 -0.86 12.21 -3.03
CA ALA A 89 -1.70 11.05 -2.87
C ALA A 89 -2.84 11.07 -3.90
N TYR A 90 -3.15 9.88 -4.45
CA TYR A 90 -4.21 9.67 -5.43
C TYR A 90 -5.04 8.47 -5.00
N HIS A 91 -6.37 8.56 -5.07
CA HIS A 91 -7.24 7.43 -4.80
C HIS A 91 -7.07 6.35 -5.86
N ILE A 92 -6.98 5.11 -5.41
CA ILE A 92 -6.97 3.90 -6.25
C ILE A 92 -7.99 2.88 -5.71
N GLY A 93 -8.18 1.80 -6.44
CA GLY A 93 -9.01 0.68 -5.99
C GLY A 93 -8.43 -0.09 -4.80
N SER A 94 -9.24 -1.01 -4.26
CA SER A 94 -8.84 -1.91 -3.19
C SER A 94 -7.76 -2.91 -3.62
N ARG A 95 -7.20 -3.64 -2.66
CA ARG A 95 -6.16 -4.68 -2.85
C ARG A 95 -6.52 -5.74 -3.90
N THR A 96 -7.80 -6.05 -4.06
CA THR A 96 -8.28 -7.06 -5.03
C THR A 96 -8.67 -6.46 -6.38
N SER A 97 -8.62 -5.14 -6.53
CA SER A 97 -8.97 -4.48 -7.79
C SER A 97 -7.85 -4.61 -8.84
N PRO A 98 -8.18 -4.63 -10.14
CA PRO A 98 -7.17 -4.58 -11.20
C PRO A 98 -6.23 -3.36 -11.11
N ASP A 99 -6.75 -2.22 -10.63
CA ASP A 99 -5.98 -0.98 -10.49
C ASP A 99 -4.89 -1.08 -9.42
N PHE A 100 -5.07 -1.96 -8.41
CA PHE A 100 -4.01 -2.21 -7.43
C PHE A 100 -2.76 -2.79 -8.09
N PHE A 101 -2.89 -3.84 -8.90
CA PHE A 101 -1.75 -4.49 -9.56
C PHE A 101 -1.03 -3.57 -10.54
N LEU A 102 -1.78 -2.76 -11.28
CA LEU A 102 -1.22 -1.75 -12.17
C LEU A 102 -0.51 -0.64 -11.39
N GLY A 103 -1.10 -0.20 -10.27
CA GLY A 103 -0.52 0.78 -9.37
C GLY A 103 0.77 0.28 -8.73
N ASP A 104 0.79 -0.97 -8.27
CA ASP A 104 1.96 -1.59 -7.64
C ASP A 104 3.13 -1.70 -8.64
N MET A 105 2.87 -2.17 -9.86
CA MET A 105 3.87 -2.17 -10.93
C MET A 105 4.34 -0.76 -11.30
N THR A 106 3.42 0.21 -11.34
CA THR A 106 3.75 1.62 -11.59
C THR A 106 4.64 2.18 -10.49
N SER A 107 4.38 1.85 -9.25
CA SER A 107 5.19 2.29 -8.11
C SER A 107 6.62 1.74 -8.20
N ASP A 108 6.76 0.50 -8.60
CA ASP A 108 8.07 -0.15 -8.77
C ASP A 108 8.85 0.41 -9.98
N LEU A 109 8.16 0.72 -11.09
CA LEU A 109 8.75 1.40 -12.24
C LEU A 109 9.32 2.77 -11.85
N LEU A 110 8.57 3.51 -11.07
CA LEU A 110 8.94 4.86 -10.66
C LEU A 110 9.97 4.88 -9.52
N ALA A 111 9.80 4.04 -8.50
CA ALA A 111 10.57 4.11 -7.26
C ALA A 111 11.08 2.74 -6.76
N GLY A 112 11.19 1.76 -7.61
CA GLY A 112 11.67 0.40 -7.27
C GLY A 112 13.17 0.33 -6.95
N GLY A 113 13.62 1.10 -5.95
CA GLY A 113 15.00 1.24 -5.53
C GLY A 113 15.80 2.23 -6.38
N GLU A 114 17.14 2.15 -6.32
CA GLU A 114 18.03 3.11 -7.01
C GLU A 114 17.92 3.05 -8.54
N SER A 115 17.38 1.99 -9.11
CA SER A 115 17.13 1.86 -10.55
C SER A 115 15.75 2.35 -11.00
N GLY A 116 14.93 2.88 -10.08
CA GLY A 116 13.65 3.50 -10.38
C GLY A 116 13.83 4.88 -11.04
N ARG A 117 12.91 5.26 -11.93
CA ARG A 117 13.00 6.50 -12.72
C ARG A 117 13.13 7.74 -11.84
N LEU A 118 12.31 7.84 -10.77
CA LEU A 118 12.34 8.98 -9.86
C LEU A 118 13.70 9.15 -9.17
N TYR A 119 14.30 8.04 -8.72
CA TYR A 119 15.62 8.11 -8.10
C TYR A 119 16.68 8.55 -9.11
N GLN A 120 16.71 7.94 -10.28
CA GLN A 120 17.70 8.28 -11.32
C GLN A 120 17.59 9.75 -11.73
N HIS A 121 16.38 10.22 -12.08
CA HIS A 121 16.19 11.56 -12.60
C HIS A 121 16.25 12.64 -11.51
N LEU A 122 15.54 12.46 -10.39
CA LEU A 122 15.34 13.54 -9.43
C LEU A 122 16.38 13.56 -8.29
N VAL A 123 16.93 12.39 -7.92
CA VAL A 123 17.96 12.30 -6.86
C VAL A 123 19.35 12.37 -7.47
N ARG A 124 19.64 11.51 -8.45
CA ARG A 124 21.00 11.33 -8.96
C ARG A 124 21.40 12.39 -10.00
N GLU A 125 20.56 12.62 -11.01
CA GLU A 125 20.86 13.52 -12.14
C GLU A 125 20.59 14.98 -11.79
N GLN A 126 19.33 15.31 -11.49
CA GLN A 126 18.89 16.68 -11.24
C GLN A 126 19.26 17.18 -9.83
N ARG A 127 19.48 16.27 -8.88
CA ARG A 127 19.84 16.60 -7.49
C ARG A 127 18.87 17.58 -6.83
N LEU A 128 17.59 17.36 -7.05
CA LEU A 128 16.52 18.14 -6.43
C LEU A 128 16.07 17.52 -5.10
N LEU A 129 16.15 16.21 -4.99
CA LEU A 129 15.64 15.44 -3.86
C LEU A 129 16.77 14.71 -3.12
N GLY A 130 16.63 14.62 -1.79
CA GLY A 130 17.47 13.75 -0.95
C GLY A 130 16.98 12.31 -0.95
N SER A 131 15.65 12.13 -1.06
CA SER A 131 15.01 10.83 -1.23
C SER A 131 13.67 10.99 -1.93
N VAL A 132 13.24 9.92 -2.61
CA VAL A 132 11.93 9.83 -3.23
C VAL A 132 11.42 8.40 -3.16
N ASN A 133 10.12 8.23 -2.95
CA ASN A 133 9.46 6.94 -2.97
C ASN A 133 8.08 7.06 -3.61
N ALA A 134 7.59 5.95 -4.15
CA ALA A 134 6.23 5.78 -4.62
C ALA A 134 5.74 4.39 -4.21
N TYR A 135 4.52 4.30 -3.70
CA TYR A 135 3.95 3.03 -3.26
C TYR A 135 2.43 3.06 -3.31
N VAL A 136 1.81 1.89 -3.27
CA VAL A 136 0.37 1.72 -3.14
C VAL A 136 0.02 1.19 -1.75
N SER A 137 -1.07 1.66 -1.17
CA SER A 137 -1.65 1.04 0.02
C SER A 137 -2.54 -0.12 -0.41
N GLY A 138 -2.27 -1.32 0.12
CA GLY A 138 -3.00 -2.55 -0.21
C GLY A 138 -4.12 -2.82 0.77
N GLU A 139 -5.07 -1.91 0.91
CA GLU A 139 -6.17 -1.99 1.85
C GLU A 139 -7.32 -2.88 1.32
N VAL A 140 -8.14 -3.40 2.24
CA VAL A 140 -9.40 -4.11 1.90
C VAL A 140 -10.35 -3.16 1.18
N ASP A 141 -10.46 -1.94 1.68
CA ASP A 141 -11.18 -0.83 1.06
C ASP A 141 -10.32 -0.13 -0.02
N PRO A 142 -10.89 0.79 -0.83
CA PRO A 142 -10.12 1.63 -1.74
C PRO A 142 -8.95 2.31 -1.04
N GLY A 143 -7.78 2.22 -1.65
CA GLY A 143 -6.53 2.71 -1.10
C GLY A 143 -5.98 3.95 -1.80
N LEU A 144 -4.68 4.18 -1.61
CA LEU A 144 -3.97 5.33 -2.17
C LEU A 144 -2.73 4.88 -2.94
N PHE A 145 -2.45 5.59 -4.03
CA PHE A 145 -1.12 5.66 -4.60
C PHE A 145 -0.43 6.91 -4.04
N VAL A 146 0.71 6.73 -3.40
CA VAL A 146 1.40 7.79 -2.67
C VAL A 146 2.80 8.00 -3.20
N PHE A 147 3.13 9.26 -3.50
CA PHE A 147 4.51 9.70 -3.71
C PHE A 147 4.97 10.45 -2.47
N THR A 148 6.19 10.20 -2.02
CA THR A 148 6.86 10.98 -0.98
C THR A 148 8.21 11.46 -1.48
N ALA A 149 8.53 12.73 -1.27
CA ALA A 149 9.79 13.31 -1.70
C ALA A 149 10.36 14.22 -0.62
N GLN A 150 11.61 13.99 -0.22
CA GLN A 150 12.35 14.86 0.67
C GLN A 150 13.22 15.80 -0.15
N LEU A 151 13.06 17.09 0.06
CA LEU A 151 13.77 18.12 -0.69
C LEU A 151 15.20 18.29 -0.18
N LEU A 152 16.12 18.60 -1.08
CA LEU A 152 17.42 19.14 -0.70
C LEU A 152 17.28 20.63 -0.28
N PRO A 153 18.17 21.16 0.59
CA PRO A 153 18.07 22.54 1.09
C PRO A 153 18.08 23.62 -0.01
N SER A 154 18.66 23.32 -1.17
CA SER A 154 18.72 24.21 -2.33
C SER A 154 17.49 24.15 -3.23
N THR A 155 16.52 23.26 -2.97
CA THR A 155 15.38 23.02 -3.86
C THR A 155 14.13 23.65 -3.27
N THR A 156 13.39 24.42 -4.10
CA THR A 156 12.09 24.95 -3.68
C THR A 156 10.98 23.89 -3.82
N VAL A 157 9.88 24.10 -3.11
CA VAL A 157 8.70 23.22 -3.19
C VAL A 157 8.17 23.15 -4.61
N GLU A 158 8.10 24.31 -5.29
CA GLU A 158 7.60 24.43 -6.65
C GLU A 158 8.47 23.66 -7.66
N GLN A 159 9.80 23.73 -7.49
CA GLN A 159 10.73 22.97 -8.34
C GLN A 159 10.56 21.45 -8.16
N ALA A 160 10.47 21.00 -6.92
CA ALA A 160 10.32 19.58 -6.61
C ALA A 160 8.96 19.04 -7.07
N GLU A 161 7.88 19.79 -6.83
CA GLU A 161 6.53 19.41 -7.27
C GLU A 161 6.45 19.35 -8.80
N ALA A 162 6.96 20.36 -9.49
CA ALA A 162 6.99 20.38 -10.96
C ALA A 162 7.78 19.21 -11.53
N ALA A 163 8.92 18.85 -10.92
CA ALA A 163 9.72 17.73 -11.35
C ALA A 163 8.99 16.38 -11.13
N LEU A 164 8.34 16.17 -10.00
CA LEU A 164 7.51 14.98 -9.75
C LEU A 164 6.36 14.87 -10.78
N LEU A 165 5.64 15.96 -11.01
CA LEU A 165 4.54 15.96 -11.97
C LEU A 165 5.01 15.73 -13.40
N ARG A 166 6.22 16.18 -13.74
CA ARG A 166 6.83 15.92 -15.04
C ARG A 166 7.12 14.43 -15.24
N GLU A 167 7.62 13.73 -14.24
CA GLU A 167 7.85 12.27 -14.31
C GLU A 167 6.52 11.50 -14.48
N ILE A 168 5.45 11.97 -13.84
CA ILE A 168 4.10 11.41 -14.05
C ILE A 168 3.63 11.65 -15.48
N GLU A 169 3.85 12.86 -16.04
CA GLU A 169 3.49 13.18 -17.43
C GLU A 169 4.26 12.31 -18.43
N ILE A 170 5.55 12.10 -18.20
CA ILE A 170 6.38 11.20 -19.02
C ILE A 170 5.79 9.79 -19.03
N LEU A 171 5.39 9.27 -17.88
CA LEU A 171 4.77 7.94 -17.77
C LEU A 171 3.43 7.85 -18.55
N GLN A 172 2.69 8.95 -18.65
CA GLN A 172 1.40 9.00 -19.37
C GLN A 172 1.56 9.13 -20.88
N THR A 173 2.66 9.70 -21.35
CA THR A 173 2.86 10.13 -22.76
C THR A 173 3.92 9.33 -23.50
N GLU A 174 4.93 8.84 -22.80
CA GLU A 174 6.04 8.13 -23.41
C GLU A 174 5.87 6.61 -23.31
N LYS A 175 6.45 5.90 -24.24
CA LYS A 175 6.43 4.44 -24.23
C LYS A 175 7.33 3.91 -23.10
N ILE A 176 6.78 3.03 -22.28
CA ILE A 176 7.56 2.29 -21.29
C ILE A 176 8.45 1.29 -22.02
N ASP A 177 9.72 1.26 -21.67
CA ASP A 177 10.69 0.32 -22.24
C ASP A 177 10.34 -1.12 -21.85
N GLU A 178 10.45 -2.04 -22.80
CA GLU A 178 10.15 -3.45 -22.59
C GLU A 178 11.08 -4.09 -21.56
N TYR A 179 12.34 -3.68 -21.53
CA TYR A 179 13.31 -4.16 -20.56
C TYR A 179 12.94 -3.71 -19.12
N GLU A 180 12.50 -2.46 -18.95
CA GLU A 180 12.01 -1.98 -17.65
C GLU A 180 10.80 -2.78 -17.18
N LEU A 181 9.83 -3.03 -18.06
CA LEU A 181 8.65 -3.81 -17.75
C LEU A 181 8.99 -5.24 -17.34
N GLU A 182 9.85 -5.92 -18.11
CA GLU A 182 10.28 -7.28 -17.79
C GLU A 182 11.11 -7.34 -16.50
N LYS A 183 11.94 -6.34 -16.23
CA LYS A 183 12.67 -6.24 -14.96
C LYS A 183 11.71 -6.23 -13.76
N ILE A 184 10.63 -5.46 -13.84
CA ILE A 184 9.64 -5.37 -12.77
C ILE A 184 8.89 -6.69 -12.62
N LYS A 185 8.41 -7.28 -13.70
CA LYS A 185 7.75 -8.60 -13.69
C LYS A 185 8.62 -9.67 -13.03
N ASN A 186 9.91 -9.71 -13.41
CA ASN A 186 10.88 -10.65 -12.83
C ASN A 186 11.07 -10.39 -11.33
N LYS A 187 11.07 -9.13 -10.90
CA LYS A 187 11.18 -8.77 -9.47
C LYS A 187 9.98 -9.27 -8.68
N PHE A 188 8.74 -9.06 -9.16
CA PHE A 188 7.53 -9.57 -8.50
C PHE A 188 7.53 -11.09 -8.38
N GLU A 189 7.84 -11.79 -9.46
CA GLU A 189 7.92 -13.25 -9.45
C GLU A 189 8.98 -13.74 -8.47
N ALA A 190 10.18 -13.16 -8.49
CA ALA A 190 11.26 -13.51 -7.59
C ALA A 190 10.87 -13.26 -6.11
N ASN A 191 10.30 -12.10 -5.82
CA ASN A 191 9.85 -11.76 -4.46
C ASN A 191 8.80 -12.73 -3.94
N THR A 192 7.85 -13.12 -4.77
CA THR A 192 6.82 -14.12 -4.42
C THR A 192 7.47 -15.46 -4.12
N LEU A 193 8.32 -15.98 -5.02
CA LEU A 193 8.98 -17.28 -4.86
C LEU A 193 9.88 -17.31 -3.61
N PHE A 194 10.69 -16.29 -3.39
CA PHE A 194 11.55 -16.21 -2.20
C PHE A 194 10.76 -15.99 -0.92
N GLY A 195 9.65 -15.24 -0.98
CA GLY A 195 8.74 -15.05 0.15
C GLY A 195 8.14 -16.36 0.65
N GLU A 196 7.84 -17.29 -0.24
CA GLU A 196 7.26 -18.59 0.08
C GLU A 196 8.23 -19.59 0.74
N LEU A 197 9.53 -19.32 0.74
CA LEU A 197 10.50 -20.14 1.46
C LEU A 197 10.33 -20.04 2.98
N ASN A 198 9.73 -18.99 3.46
CA ASN A 198 9.48 -18.77 4.87
C ASN A 198 8.10 -19.30 5.28
N VAL A 199 8.07 -20.25 6.21
CA VAL A 199 6.85 -20.90 6.71
C VAL A 199 5.88 -19.89 7.35
N MET A 200 6.40 -18.89 8.06
CA MET A 200 5.59 -17.81 8.64
C MET A 200 4.92 -16.97 7.54
N ASN A 201 5.67 -16.60 6.49
CA ASN A 201 5.11 -15.87 5.37
C ASN A 201 3.99 -16.66 4.67
N LYS A 202 4.13 -17.97 4.51
CA LYS A 202 3.06 -18.82 3.98
C LYS A 202 1.79 -18.73 4.83
N ALA A 203 1.92 -18.88 6.14
CA ALA A 203 0.78 -18.79 7.05
C ALA A 203 0.15 -17.39 6.99
N MET A 204 0.96 -16.32 7.03
CA MET A 204 0.47 -14.94 6.95
C MET A 204 -0.25 -14.67 5.63
N ASN A 205 0.32 -15.08 4.50
CA ASN A 205 -0.29 -14.89 3.20
C ASN A 205 -1.62 -15.64 3.09
N LEU A 206 -1.69 -16.91 3.49
CA LEU A 206 -2.95 -17.66 3.49
C LEU A 206 -4.04 -16.95 4.30
N GLY A 207 -3.71 -16.49 5.52
CA GLY A 207 -4.65 -15.74 6.36
C GLY A 207 -5.06 -14.41 5.73
N PHE A 208 -4.13 -13.70 5.10
CA PHE A 208 -4.40 -12.43 4.43
C PHE A 208 -5.32 -12.58 3.21
N TYR A 209 -5.05 -13.54 2.32
CA TYR A 209 -5.90 -13.75 1.14
C TYR A 209 -7.29 -14.31 1.49
N GLU A 210 -7.40 -15.10 2.57
CA GLU A 210 -8.70 -15.49 3.13
C GLU A 210 -9.46 -14.28 3.64
N MET A 211 -8.80 -13.37 4.38
CA MET A 211 -9.40 -12.12 4.85
C MET A 211 -9.87 -11.22 3.70
N LEU A 212 -9.16 -11.22 2.56
CA LEU A 212 -9.58 -10.49 1.35
C LEU A 212 -10.79 -11.12 0.66
N GLY A 213 -11.19 -12.34 1.05
CA GLY A 213 -12.28 -13.09 0.42
C GLY A 213 -11.93 -13.72 -0.94
N ASP A 214 -10.64 -13.78 -1.30
CA ASP A 214 -10.14 -14.40 -2.53
C ASP A 214 -8.85 -15.20 -2.28
N LEU A 215 -8.95 -16.27 -1.48
CA LEU A 215 -7.81 -17.14 -1.20
C LEU A 215 -7.11 -17.67 -2.49
N PRO A 216 -7.81 -18.05 -3.58
CA PRO A 216 -7.18 -18.45 -4.83
C PRO A 216 -6.30 -17.38 -5.49
N LEU A 217 -6.44 -16.09 -5.12
CA LEU A 217 -5.63 -15.00 -5.66
C LEU A 217 -4.14 -15.22 -5.38
N ILE A 218 -3.77 -15.82 -4.25
CA ILE A 218 -2.38 -16.15 -3.90
C ILE A 218 -1.65 -16.90 -5.02
N ASN A 219 -2.35 -17.81 -5.73
CA ASN A 219 -1.80 -18.60 -6.82
C ASN A 219 -1.89 -17.90 -8.20
N ARG A 220 -2.64 -16.80 -8.30
CA ARG A 220 -2.87 -16.07 -9.56
C ARG A 220 -2.06 -14.79 -9.66
N GLU A 221 -1.57 -14.25 -8.57
CA GLU A 221 -0.90 -12.94 -8.56
C GLU A 221 0.25 -12.84 -9.54
N VAL A 222 1.17 -13.81 -9.54
CA VAL A 222 2.30 -13.81 -10.49
C VAL A 222 1.81 -13.76 -11.93
N THR A 223 0.74 -14.52 -12.25
CA THR A 223 0.14 -14.50 -13.59
C THR A 223 -0.47 -13.14 -13.91
N ILE A 224 -1.13 -12.50 -12.93
CA ILE A 224 -1.70 -11.17 -13.11
C ILE A 224 -0.58 -10.17 -13.41
N TYR A 225 0.48 -10.11 -12.61
CA TYR A 225 1.62 -9.22 -12.87
C TYR A 225 2.29 -9.51 -14.21
N ARG A 226 2.48 -10.78 -14.57
CA ARG A 226 3.06 -11.18 -15.85
C ARG A 226 2.22 -10.77 -17.06
N SER A 227 0.89 -10.74 -16.93
CA SER A 227 -0.03 -10.37 -18.01
C SER A 227 -0.12 -8.86 -18.26
N GLN A 228 0.34 -8.01 -17.33
CA GLN A 228 0.25 -6.56 -17.50
C GLN A 228 1.13 -6.06 -18.65
N THR A 229 0.63 -5.06 -19.36
CA THR A 229 1.32 -4.44 -20.50
C THR A 229 1.71 -2.98 -20.21
N ALA A 230 2.68 -2.48 -20.96
CA ALA A 230 3.09 -1.08 -20.90
C ALA A 230 1.91 -0.12 -21.17
N GLU A 231 1.02 -0.49 -22.09
CA GLU A 231 -0.16 0.31 -22.42
C GLU A 231 -1.15 0.36 -21.25
N GLN A 232 -1.38 -0.75 -20.56
CA GLN A 232 -2.25 -0.79 -19.36
C GLN A 232 -1.70 0.08 -18.22
N ILE A 233 -0.37 0.11 -18.01
CA ILE A 233 0.28 0.98 -17.03
C ILE A 233 0.10 2.45 -17.43
N ALA A 234 0.29 2.80 -18.69
CA ALA A 234 0.08 4.16 -19.19
C ALA A 234 -1.40 4.59 -19.06
N ASP A 235 -2.34 3.71 -19.37
CA ASP A 235 -3.77 3.96 -19.21
C ASP A 235 -4.16 4.13 -17.74
N PHE A 236 -3.65 3.28 -16.86
CA PHE A 236 -3.82 3.43 -15.41
C PHE A 236 -3.31 4.80 -14.96
N SER A 237 -2.11 5.20 -15.39
CA SER A 237 -1.50 6.46 -15.02
C SER A 237 -2.35 7.66 -15.48
N ARG A 238 -2.89 7.62 -16.71
CA ARG A 238 -3.78 8.67 -17.23
C ARG A 238 -5.09 8.78 -16.45
N ARG A 239 -5.67 7.66 -16.03
CA ARG A 239 -6.92 7.63 -15.26
C ARG A 239 -6.72 8.03 -13.79
N THR A 240 -5.61 7.63 -13.20
CA THR A 240 -5.35 7.77 -11.76
C THR A 240 -4.71 9.11 -11.41
N PHE A 241 -3.67 9.52 -12.14
CA PHE A 241 -2.88 10.72 -11.79
C PHE A 241 -3.45 12.00 -12.39
N ARG A 242 -4.77 12.12 -12.41
CA ARG A 242 -5.48 13.35 -12.81
C ARG A 242 -5.39 14.40 -11.71
N PRO A 243 -5.36 15.69 -12.05
CA PRO A 243 -5.34 16.77 -11.06
C PRO A 243 -6.47 16.66 -10.03
N GLU A 244 -7.69 16.31 -10.46
CA GLU A 244 -8.88 16.23 -9.60
C GLU A 244 -8.75 15.13 -8.54
N ASN A 245 -7.99 14.07 -8.82
CA ASN A 245 -7.76 12.95 -7.91
C ASN A 245 -6.55 13.17 -6.99
N ARG A 246 -5.87 14.33 -7.09
CA ARG A 246 -4.65 14.61 -6.36
C ARG A 246 -4.91 15.33 -5.05
N SER A 247 -4.35 14.79 -3.97
CA SER A 247 -4.15 15.49 -2.70
C SER A 247 -2.65 15.75 -2.51
N THR A 248 -2.29 17.00 -2.26
CA THR A 248 -0.90 17.44 -2.05
C THR A 248 -0.73 17.93 -0.61
N LEU A 249 0.21 17.35 0.12
CA LEU A 249 0.63 17.85 1.42
C LEU A 249 2.08 18.31 1.34
N ILE A 250 2.31 19.57 1.72
CA ILE A 250 3.65 20.12 1.91
C ILE A 250 3.94 20.14 3.40
N TYR A 251 4.92 19.37 3.81
CA TYR A 251 5.38 19.30 5.19
C TYR A 251 6.67 20.10 5.30
N ARG A 252 6.52 21.41 5.61
CA ARG A 252 7.62 22.38 5.58
C ARG A 252 8.44 22.31 6.86
N ALA A 253 9.77 22.22 6.72
CA ALA A 253 10.69 22.39 7.83
C ALA A 253 10.69 23.85 8.32
N LYS A 254 10.60 24.05 9.64
CA LYS A 254 10.82 25.38 10.23
C LYS A 254 12.28 25.78 10.02
N GLN A 255 12.46 26.99 9.54
CA GLN A 255 13.78 27.62 9.44
C GLN A 255 14.30 28.04 10.83
#